data_486749b5b367f118b5cd35d9242e22da
#
_entry.id   486749b5b367f118b5cd35d9242e22da
#
_cell.length_a   1.000
_cell.length_b   1.000
_cell.length_c   1.000
_cell.angle_alpha   90.00
_cell.angle_beta   90.00
_cell.angle_gamma   90.00
#
_symmetry.space_group_name_H-M   'P 1'
#
loop_
_entity.id
_entity.type
_entity.pdbx_description
1 polymer ?
#
loop_
_entity_poly.entity_id
_entity_poly.type
_entity_poly.pdbx_seq_one_letter_code
_entity_poly.pdbx_strand_id
1 'polypeptide(L)'
;LVTADEAIVGVLVGPGDSPTTGMTRGAVVSVVIRPAAGTNGTVAEVPGWIAGIGGEVSSSGDRPVEVVVARSEAARVSAAAADRRVTIVVLGD
;
A
#
# COMPACT_ATOMS: atom_id res chain seq x y z
N LEU A 1 -12.17 2.01 -12.40
CA LEU A 1 -12.09 3.45 -12.46
C LEU A 1 -12.13 4.06 -11.08
N VAL A 2 -11.30 5.05 -10.88
CA VAL A 2 -11.21 5.75 -9.60
C VAL A 2 -12.33 6.77 -9.52
N THR A 3 -13.10 6.74 -8.44
CA THR A 3 -14.19 7.68 -8.24
C THR A 3 -13.70 8.97 -7.59
N ALA A 4 -14.59 9.98 -7.48
CA ALA A 4 -14.23 11.26 -6.87
C ALA A 4 -13.84 11.11 -5.39
N ASP A 5 -14.33 10.06 -4.72
CA ASP A 5 -14.06 9.82 -3.31
C ASP A 5 -12.82 8.96 -3.09
N GLU A 6 -12.13 8.61 -4.15
CA GLU A 6 -10.96 7.75 -4.12
C GLU A 6 -9.74 8.46 -4.70
N ALA A 7 -8.57 7.96 -4.35
CA ALA A 7 -7.32 8.46 -4.89
C ALA A 7 -6.38 7.30 -5.13
N ILE A 8 -5.54 7.43 -6.16
CA ILE A 8 -4.48 6.46 -6.43
C ILE A 8 -3.22 6.96 -5.72
N VAL A 9 -2.65 6.10 -4.90
CA VAL A 9 -1.41 6.40 -4.18
C VAL A 9 -0.33 5.44 -4.63
N GLY A 10 0.81 5.97 -5.02
CA GLY A 10 1.98 5.15 -5.32
C GLY A 10 2.72 4.82 -4.04
N VAL A 11 2.96 3.53 -3.80
CA VAL A 11 3.73 3.09 -2.64
C VAL A 11 4.86 2.21 -3.12
N LEU A 12 5.98 2.28 -2.41
CA LEU A 12 7.14 1.45 -2.69
C LEU A 12 7.23 0.44 -1.55
N VAL A 13 7.02 -0.85 -1.86
CA VAL A 13 7.01 -1.89 -0.84
C VAL A 13 8.28 -2.72 -0.96
N GLY A 14 8.89 -2.97 0.19
CA GLY A 14 10.12 -3.74 0.25
C GLY A 14 9.89 -5.24 0.25
N PRO A 15 10.99 -6.01 0.20
CA PRO A 15 10.88 -7.46 0.29
C PRO A 15 10.20 -7.84 1.61
N GLY A 16 9.18 -8.69 1.52
CA GLY A 16 8.43 -9.12 2.69
C GLY A 16 7.30 -8.19 3.10
N ASP A 17 7.20 -7.01 2.48
CA ASP A 17 6.11 -6.07 2.77
C ASP A 17 4.90 -6.25 1.85
N SER A 18 4.97 -7.22 0.96
CA SER A 18 3.84 -7.60 0.13
C SER A 18 3.91 -9.10 -0.13
N PRO A 19 2.75 -9.76 -0.32
CA PRO A 19 2.77 -11.18 -0.64
C PRO A 19 3.29 -11.42 -2.05
N THR A 20 3.78 -12.62 -2.30
CA THR A 20 4.28 -12.99 -3.62
C THR A 20 3.17 -13.48 -4.54
N THR A 21 1.99 -13.75 -3.99
CA THR A 21 0.83 -14.21 -4.77
C THR A 21 -0.36 -13.30 -4.49
N GLY A 22 -1.27 -13.22 -5.43
CA GLY A 22 -2.49 -12.45 -5.27
C GLY A 22 -2.34 -10.95 -5.55
N MET A 23 -1.14 -10.49 -5.83
CA MET A 23 -0.87 -9.08 -6.12
C MET A 23 -1.15 -8.80 -7.58
N THR A 24 -2.43 -8.70 -7.91
CA THR A 24 -2.86 -8.43 -9.28
C THR A 24 -3.74 -7.19 -9.30
N ARG A 25 -3.83 -6.57 -10.47
CA ARG A 25 -4.72 -5.43 -10.66
C ARG A 25 -6.15 -5.82 -10.28
N GLY A 26 -6.78 -4.98 -9.48
CA GLY A 26 -8.13 -5.21 -9.00
C GLY A 26 -8.22 -6.02 -7.70
N ALA A 27 -7.11 -6.56 -7.22
CA ALA A 27 -7.12 -7.30 -5.96
C ALA A 27 -7.50 -6.40 -4.80
N VAL A 28 -8.37 -6.89 -3.92
CA VAL A 28 -8.76 -6.16 -2.71
C VAL A 28 -7.67 -6.35 -1.67
N VAL A 29 -7.21 -5.25 -1.11
CA VAL A 29 -6.10 -5.29 -0.16
C VAL A 29 -6.40 -4.46 1.08
N SER A 30 -5.67 -4.74 2.15
CA SER A 30 -5.58 -3.86 3.30
C SER A 30 -4.18 -3.26 3.28
N VAL A 31 -4.12 -1.93 3.32
CA VAL A 31 -2.85 -1.22 3.42
C VAL A 31 -2.58 -1.04 4.91
N VAL A 32 -1.61 -1.77 5.42
CA VAL A 32 -1.27 -1.74 6.84
C VAL A 32 -0.19 -0.70 7.07
N ILE A 33 -0.49 0.27 7.92
CA ILE A 33 0.45 1.36 8.25
C ILE A 33 1.02 1.07 9.63
N ARG A 34 2.32 0.88 9.70
CA ARG A 34 3.03 0.64 10.95
C ARG A 34 3.32 1.99 11.61
N PRO A 35 3.34 2.06 12.95
CA PRO A 35 3.72 3.30 13.63
C PRO A 35 5.20 3.61 13.38
N ALA A 36 5.54 4.87 13.49
CA ALA A 36 6.92 5.29 13.34
C ALA A 36 7.79 4.67 14.44
N ALA A 37 9.04 4.37 14.11
CA ALA A 37 9.98 3.79 15.06
C ALA A 37 10.10 4.69 16.29
N GLY A 38 10.11 4.08 17.46
CA GLY A 38 10.24 4.81 18.73
C GLY A 38 8.96 5.45 19.24
N THR A 39 7.83 5.23 18.58
CA THR A 39 6.54 5.75 19.02
C THR A 39 5.70 4.60 19.60
N ASN A 40 4.69 4.97 20.40
CA ASN A 40 3.74 4.00 20.96
C ASN A 40 2.46 3.93 20.14
N GLY A 41 2.53 4.29 18.86
CA GLY A 41 1.36 4.26 17.98
C GLY A 41 0.88 2.85 17.72
N THR A 42 -0.37 2.73 17.32
CA THR A 42 -0.96 1.46 16.94
C THR A 42 -0.89 1.28 15.42
N VAL A 43 -0.98 0.02 14.99
CA VAL A 43 -1.06 -0.29 13.57
C VAL A 43 -2.42 0.15 13.04
N ALA A 44 -2.42 0.81 11.90
CA ALA A 44 -3.65 1.24 11.23
C ALA A 44 -3.84 0.42 9.95
N GLU A 45 -5.09 0.23 9.54
CA GLU A 45 -5.41 -0.46 8.30
C GLU A 45 -6.30 0.44 7.45
N VAL A 46 -5.99 0.50 6.17
CA VAL A 46 -6.77 1.28 5.20
C VAL A 46 -7.20 0.33 4.09
N PRO A 47 -8.50 0.15 3.89
CA PRO A 47 -8.96 -0.71 2.79
C PRO A 47 -8.68 -0.05 1.44
N GLY A 48 -8.39 -0.89 0.45
CA GLY A 48 -8.14 -0.39 -0.89
C GLY A 48 -8.10 -1.52 -1.90
N TRP A 49 -7.66 -1.20 -3.10
CA TRP A 49 -7.48 -2.21 -4.14
C TRP A 49 -6.30 -1.81 -5.03
N ILE A 50 -5.75 -2.82 -5.71
CA ILE A 50 -4.57 -2.62 -6.55
C ILE A 50 -4.99 -2.00 -7.88
N ALA A 51 -4.44 -0.84 -8.20
CA ALA A 51 -4.65 -0.20 -9.50
C ALA A 51 -3.58 -0.62 -10.51
N GLY A 52 -2.37 -0.87 -10.04
CA GLY A 52 -1.28 -1.28 -10.91
C GLY A 52 -0.08 -1.73 -10.10
N ILE A 53 0.78 -2.50 -10.74
CA ILE A 53 2.02 -2.99 -10.12
C ILE A 53 3.13 -2.73 -11.11
N GLY A 54 4.21 -2.09 -10.64
CA GLY A 54 5.37 -1.86 -11.46
C GLY A 54 6.07 -3.17 -11.82
N GLY A 55 6.54 -3.27 -13.06
CA GLY A 55 7.19 -4.47 -13.55
C GLY A 55 8.63 -4.61 -13.08
N GLU A 56 9.25 -3.53 -12.63
CA GLU A 56 10.64 -3.55 -12.22
C GLU A 56 10.77 -3.44 -10.72
N VAL A 57 11.70 -4.23 -10.19
CA VAL A 57 12.04 -4.20 -8.77
C VAL A 57 13.38 -3.46 -8.67
N SER A 58 13.49 -2.53 -7.74
CA SER A 58 14.73 -1.77 -7.56
C SER A 58 15.85 -2.68 -7.08
N SER A 59 17.07 -2.16 -7.10
CA SER A 59 18.24 -2.94 -6.63
C SER A 59 18.12 -3.34 -5.16
N SER A 60 17.34 -2.62 -4.38
CA SER A 60 17.07 -2.96 -2.98
C SER A 60 15.92 -3.96 -2.82
N GLY A 61 15.29 -4.37 -3.92
CA GLY A 61 14.17 -5.30 -3.87
C GLY A 61 12.81 -4.66 -3.70
N ASP A 62 12.75 -3.34 -3.69
CA ASP A 62 11.48 -2.61 -3.56
C ASP A 62 10.70 -2.66 -4.86
N ARG A 63 9.37 -2.79 -4.73
CA ARG A 63 8.48 -2.83 -5.89
C ARG A 63 7.47 -1.70 -5.79
N PRO A 64 7.29 -0.91 -6.86
CA PRO A 64 6.23 0.10 -6.86
C PRO A 64 4.86 -0.54 -7.06
N VAL A 65 3.91 -0.10 -6.26
CA VAL A 65 2.53 -0.58 -6.33
C VAL A 65 1.62 0.65 -6.27
N GLU A 66 0.62 0.69 -7.13
CA GLU A 66 -0.38 1.74 -7.08
C GLU A 66 -1.63 1.18 -6.42
N VAL A 67 -2.08 1.82 -5.35
CA VAL A 67 -3.28 1.40 -4.62
C VAL A 67 -4.31 2.51 -4.66
N VAL A 68 -5.57 2.11 -4.75
CA VAL A 68 -6.69 3.05 -4.66
C VAL A 68 -7.23 2.98 -3.25
N VAL A 69 -7.30 4.12 -2.60
CA VAL A 69 -7.80 4.23 -1.23
C VAL A 69 -8.79 5.39 -1.17
N ALA A 70 -9.54 5.50 -0.08
CA ALA A 70 -10.40 6.64 0.11
C ALA A 70 -9.57 7.92 0.09
N ARG A 71 -10.09 8.96 -0.54
CA ARG A 71 -9.36 10.22 -0.67
C ARG A 71 -8.94 10.78 0.68
N SER A 72 -9.77 10.61 1.71
CA SER A 72 -9.44 11.07 3.06
C SER A 72 -8.25 10.36 3.68
N GLU A 73 -7.87 9.19 3.15
CA GLU A 73 -6.74 8.41 3.65
C GLU A 73 -5.48 8.56 2.81
N ALA A 74 -5.60 9.20 1.63
CA ALA A 74 -4.50 9.22 0.67
C ALA A 74 -3.23 9.87 1.22
N ALA A 75 -3.37 11.01 1.91
CA ALA A 75 -2.20 11.71 2.45
C ALA A 75 -1.50 10.88 3.53
N ARG A 76 -2.27 10.20 4.38
CA ARG A 76 -1.72 9.37 5.44
C ARG A 76 -0.97 8.17 4.86
N VAL A 77 -1.57 7.52 3.86
CA VAL A 77 -0.93 6.38 3.20
C VAL A 77 0.35 6.82 2.48
N SER A 78 0.29 7.94 1.79
CA SER A 78 1.44 8.46 1.06
C SER A 78 2.60 8.82 2.01
N ALA A 79 2.30 9.44 3.14
CA ALA A 79 3.33 9.79 4.12
C ALA A 79 3.96 8.54 4.74
N ALA A 80 3.14 7.54 5.06
CA ALA A 80 3.65 6.29 5.62
C ALA A 80 4.49 5.53 4.59
N ALA A 81 4.10 5.57 3.32
CA ALA A 81 4.85 4.92 2.26
C ALA A 81 6.23 5.56 2.08
N ALA A 82 6.30 6.88 2.18
CA ALA A 82 7.58 7.60 2.09
C ALA A 82 8.53 7.20 3.22
N ASP A 83 7.99 6.85 4.38
CA ASP A 83 8.75 6.36 5.53
C ASP A 83 8.92 4.84 5.54
N ARG A 84 8.48 4.16 4.51
CA ARG A 84 8.56 2.70 4.40
C ARG A 84 7.85 1.98 5.53
N ARG A 85 6.71 2.52 5.96
CA ARG A 85 5.91 1.95 7.04
C ARG A 85 4.63 1.28 6.54
N VAL A 86 4.61 0.88 5.27
CA VAL A 86 3.43 0.29 4.64
C VAL A 86 3.68 -1.17 4.31
N THR A 87 2.72 -2.01 4.62
CA THR A 87 2.69 -3.43 4.23
C THR A 87 1.37 -3.68 3.52
N ILE A 88 1.41 -4.41 2.43
CA ILE A 88 0.21 -4.75 1.66
C ILE A 88 -0.22 -6.16 2.04
N VAL A 89 -1.49 -6.29 2.42
CA VAL A 89 -2.10 -7.59 2.74
C VAL A 89 -3.22 -7.82 1.73
N VAL A 90 -3.11 -8.89 0.95
CA VAL A 90 -4.15 -9.26 0.00
C VAL A 90 -5.25 -9.98 0.74
N LEU A 91 -6.49 -9.50 0.57
CA LEU A 91 -7.64 -10.08 1.25
C LEU A 91 -8.33 -11.08 0.34
N GLY A 92 -8.81 -12.17 0.94
CA GLY A 92 -9.60 -13.13 0.22
C GLY A 92 -11.03 -12.62 0.00
N ASP A 93 -11.73 -13.25 -0.92
CA ASP A 93 -13.13 -12.92 -1.21
C ASP A 93 -14.07 -13.36 -0.09
#